data_8ec652482c95eb56260efb850b2452fc
#
_entry.id   8ec652482c95eb56260efb850b2452fc
#
_cell.length_a   1.000
_cell.length_b   1.000
_cell.length_c   1.000
_cell.angle_alpha   90.00
_cell.angle_beta   90.00
_cell.angle_gamma   90.00
#
_symmetry.space_group_name_H-M   'P 1'
#
loop_
_entity.id
_entity.type
_entity.pdbx_description
1 polymer ?
#
loop_
_entity_poly.entity_id
_entity_poly.type
_entity_poly.pdbx_seq_one_letter_code
_entity_poly.pdbx_strand_id
1 'polypeptide(L)'
;MADPSAAVPRPQSDALDDGEARTPPLRPGGYDPAQYAGCVVRSAEAAGVSPLLVMTVLHNEAYKPHHPLLERLWQWWKPGASFGVANMHRVTFEQVRRRYGLSQRWHDLRDDPAFAIHAAALHLKDLDQNLPERHVRRLSRDELLALGYNAGERNMLAFARGVPPGPMARSYLRRFRAHRSRAATALASSGGHRDAAEG
;
A
#
# COMPACT_ATOMS: atom_id res chain seq x y z
N MET A 1 -36.48 32.46 6.65
CA MET A 1 -35.31 32.09 7.48
C MET A 1 -35.15 30.59 7.39
N ALA A 2 -34.21 30.13 6.59
CA ALA A 2 -33.92 28.70 6.39
C ALA A 2 -32.76 28.35 7.30
N ASP A 3 -32.91 27.22 8.03
CA ASP A 3 -31.94 26.65 8.96
C ASP A 3 -30.76 26.00 8.19
N PRO A 4 -29.50 26.40 8.40
CA PRO A 4 -28.35 25.81 7.70
C PRO A 4 -27.67 24.73 8.55
N SER A 5 -28.42 23.75 9.08
CA SER A 5 -27.84 22.61 9.81
C SER A 5 -28.15 21.27 9.15
N ALA A 6 -27.80 21.13 7.89
CA ALA A 6 -27.74 19.82 7.29
C ALA A 6 -26.36 19.21 7.61
N ALA A 7 -26.31 18.39 8.65
CA ALA A 7 -25.12 17.59 8.99
C ALA A 7 -24.77 16.66 7.84
N VAL A 8 -23.56 16.83 7.27
CA VAL A 8 -22.96 15.91 6.31
C VAL A 8 -22.81 14.56 7.01
N PRO A 9 -23.36 13.47 6.46
CA PRO A 9 -23.18 12.13 7.05
C PRO A 9 -21.70 11.78 7.06
N ARG A 10 -21.17 11.47 8.25
CA ARG A 10 -19.83 10.89 8.40
C ARG A 10 -19.81 9.55 7.71
N PRO A 11 -18.80 9.22 6.90
CA PRO A 11 -18.64 7.85 6.41
C PRO A 11 -18.46 6.94 7.61
N GLN A 12 -19.37 5.98 7.75
CA GLN A 12 -19.30 4.95 8.77
C GLN A 12 -18.05 4.11 8.54
N SER A 13 -17.25 3.93 9.59
CA SER A 13 -16.05 3.10 9.62
C SER A 13 -16.35 1.59 9.66
N ASP A 14 -17.59 1.20 9.34
CA ASP A 14 -18.11 -0.14 9.60
C ASP A 14 -17.86 -1.15 8.45
N ALA A 15 -17.15 -0.76 7.40
CA ALA A 15 -16.94 -1.62 6.23
C ALA A 15 -15.80 -2.66 6.38
N LEU A 16 -15.18 -2.80 7.56
CA LEU A 16 -14.08 -3.75 7.78
C LEU A 16 -14.42 -4.89 8.77
N ASP A 17 -15.66 -5.00 9.25
CA ASP A 17 -16.03 -5.94 10.34
C ASP A 17 -16.93 -7.10 9.91
N ASP A 18 -17.00 -7.48 8.65
CA ASP A 18 -17.79 -8.62 8.22
C ASP A 18 -16.91 -9.77 7.72
N GLY A 19 -16.69 -10.76 8.57
CA GLY A 19 -16.15 -12.08 8.22
C GLY A 19 -14.62 -12.18 8.31
N GLU A 20 -14.12 -12.19 9.51
CA GLU A 20 -12.70 -12.31 9.87
C GLU A 20 -12.02 -13.60 9.40
N ALA A 21 -11.32 -13.52 8.28
CA ALA A 21 -10.05 -14.21 8.23
C ALA A 21 -9.03 -13.30 8.93
N ARG A 22 -8.68 -13.58 10.19
CA ARG A 22 -7.68 -12.84 10.97
C ARG A 22 -6.41 -12.68 10.15
N THR A 23 -6.02 -11.43 9.89
CA THR A 23 -4.76 -11.15 9.21
C THR A 23 -3.61 -11.72 10.04
N PRO A 24 -2.78 -12.61 9.50
CA PRO A 24 -1.73 -13.25 10.28
C PRO A 24 -0.73 -12.20 10.76
N PRO A 25 -0.27 -12.31 12.03
CA PRO A 25 0.77 -11.42 12.55
C PRO A 25 2.10 -11.67 11.83
N LEU A 26 2.98 -10.66 11.87
CA LEU A 26 4.37 -10.82 11.37
C LEU A 26 5.07 -11.96 12.11
N ARG A 27 5.48 -12.99 11.36
CA ARG A 27 6.22 -14.13 11.94
C ARG A 27 7.71 -13.80 12.04
N PRO A 28 8.36 -14.11 13.17
CA PRO A 28 9.82 -14.08 13.26
C PRO A 28 10.41 -15.08 12.26
N GLY A 29 11.26 -14.63 11.34
CA GLY A 29 12.04 -15.53 10.48
C GLY A 29 11.70 -15.54 8.99
N GLY A 30 10.68 -14.81 8.52
CA GLY A 30 10.41 -14.73 7.08
C GLY A 30 9.09 -14.05 6.78
N TYR A 31 9.16 -12.79 6.35
CA TYR A 31 8.02 -12.08 5.83
C TYR A 31 7.77 -12.51 4.39
N ASP A 32 6.68 -13.26 4.15
CA ASP A 32 6.18 -13.53 2.80
C ASP A 32 4.90 -12.71 2.56
N PRO A 33 4.92 -11.73 1.65
CA PRO A 33 3.75 -10.95 1.28
C PRO A 33 2.54 -11.78 0.83
N ALA A 34 2.75 -12.97 0.28
CA ALA A 34 1.70 -13.85 -0.20
C ALA A 34 0.65 -14.19 0.88
N GLN A 35 1.06 -14.26 2.16
CA GLN A 35 0.15 -14.52 3.28
C GLN A 35 -0.94 -13.44 3.45
N TYR A 36 -0.74 -12.26 2.87
CA TYR A 36 -1.68 -11.14 2.95
C TYR A 36 -2.53 -10.95 1.69
N ALA A 37 -2.55 -11.92 0.77
CA ALA A 37 -3.22 -11.78 -0.51
C ALA A 37 -4.70 -11.40 -0.38
N GLY A 38 -5.44 -12.04 0.51
CA GLY A 38 -6.85 -11.69 0.78
C GLY A 38 -7.02 -10.26 1.32
N CYS A 39 -6.13 -9.82 2.20
CA CYS A 39 -6.13 -8.45 2.72
C CYS A 39 -5.81 -7.42 1.61
N VAL A 40 -4.85 -7.75 0.74
CA VAL A 40 -4.49 -6.91 -0.42
C VAL A 40 -5.68 -6.73 -1.35
N VAL A 41 -6.40 -7.81 -1.67
CA VAL A 41 -7.58 -7.73 -2.55
C VAL A 41 -8.61 -6.78 -1.96
N ARG A 42 -9.04 -7.00 -0.71
CA ARG A 42 -10.03 -6.13 -0.04
C ARG A 42 -9.58 -4.67 0.02
N SER A 43 -8.34 -4.42 0.42
CA SER A 43 -7.81 -3.05 0.55
C SER A 43 -7.69 -2.33 -0.79
N ALA A 44 -7.28 -3.04 -1.82
CA ALA A 44 -7.15 -2.50 -3.17
C ALA A 44 -8.53 -2.19 -3.78
N GLU A 45 -9.49 -3.09 -3.62
CA GLU A 45 -10.89 -2.90 -4.06
C GLU A 45 -11.53 -1.69 -3.36
N ALA A 46 -11.40 -1.60 -2.02
CA ALA A 46 -11.91 -0.47 -1.24
C ALA A 46 -11.25 0.87 -1.64
N ALA A 47 -9.99 0.85 -2.02
CA ALA A 47 -9.28 2.04 -2.51
C ALA A 47 -9.54 2.32 -4.00
N GLY A 48 -10.03 1.35 -4.79
CA GLY A 48 -10.20 1.47 -6.24
C GLY A 48 -8.87 1.43 -7.02
N VAL A 49 -7.89 0.66 -6.54
CA VAL A 49 -6.59 0.45 -7.20
C VAL A 49 -6.39 -1.03 -7.55
N SER A 50 -5.44 -1.33 -8.42
CA SER A 50 -5.13 -2.71 -8.82
C SER A 50 -4.59 -3.55 -7.66
N PRO A 51 -5.21 -4.70 -7.29
CA PRO A 51 -4.64 -5.63 -6.32
C PRO A 51 -3.23 -6.10 -6.71
N LEU A 52 -2.98 -6.29 -8.01
CA LEU A 52 -1.67 -6.68 -8.52
C LEU A 52 -0.61 -5.59 -8.28
N LEU A 53 -0.96 -4.32 -8.42
CA LEU A 53 -0.08 -3.21 -8.09
C LEU A 53 0.29 -3.23 -6.60
N VAL A 54 -0.71 -3.29 -5.71
CA VAL A 54 -0.49 -3.31 -4.25
C VAL A 54 0.38 -4.50 -3.85
N MET A 55 0.04 -5.71 -4.31
CA MET A 55 0.81 -6.93 -4.00
C MET A 55 2.25 -6.85 -4.52
N THR A 56 2.46 -6.30 -5.72
CA THR A 56 3.80 -6.14 -6.28
C THR A 56 4.63 -5.14 -5.48
N VAL A 57 4.02 -4.05 -5.01
CA VAL A 57 4.67 -3.08 -4.11
C VAL A 57 5.07 -3.76 -2.80
N LEU A 58 4.19 -4.55 -2.17
CA LEU A 58 4.52 -5.29 -0.94
C LEU A 58 5.71 -6.24 -1.14
N HIS A 59 5.73 -7.01 -2.23
CA HIS A 59 6.88 -7.86 -2.57
C HIS A 59 8.16 -7.04 -2.78
N ASN A 60 8.04 -5.84 -3.34
CA ASN A 60 9.19 -4.97 -3.57
C ASN A 60 9.71 -4.33 -2.28
N GLU A 61 8.86 -4.14 -1.28
CA GLU A 61 9.24 -3.62 0.04
C GLU A 61 9.70 -4.72 1.02
N ALA A 62 9.37 -5.97 0.77
CA ALA A 62 9.67 -7.13 1.62
C ALA A 62 11.16 -7.44 1.80
N TYR A 63 12.06 -6.80 1.03
CA TYR A 63 13.50 -7.00 1.18
C TYR A 63 14.08 -6.38 2.46
N LYS A 64 13.33 -5.51 3.13
CA LYS A 64 13.75 -4.92 4.41
C LYS A 64 13.41 -5.89 5.54
N PRO A 65 14.31 -6.07 6.53
CA PRO A 65 14.00 -6.93 7.66
C PRO A 65 12.85 -6.33 8.49
N HIS A 66 11.72 -7.05 8.51
CA HIS A 66 10.55 -6.69 9.32
C HIS A 66 10.58 -7.44 10.65
N HIS A 67 11.59 -7.19 11.50
CA HIS A 67 11.65 -7.78 12.82
C HIS A 67 11.12 -6.79 13.86
N PRO A 68 10.01 -7.07 14.57
CA PRO A 68 9.36 -6.10 15.47
C PRO A 68 10.28 -5.47 16.54
N LEU A 69 11.22 -6.27 17.08
CA LEU A 69 12.20 -5.78 18.05
C LEU A 69 13.26 -4.86 17.42
N LEU A 70 13.73 -5.19 16.21
CA LEU A 70 14.69 -4.36 15.49
C LEU A 70 14.03 -3.07 14.98
N GLU A 71 12.77 -3.13 14.58
CA GLU A 71 12.00 -1.94 14.20
C GLU A 71 11.80 -0.99 15.41
N ARG A 72 11.56 -1.53 16.63
CA ARG A 72 11.46 -0.72 17.85
C ARG A 72 12.79 -0.03 18.21
N LEU A 73 13.91 -0.74 18.10
CA LEU A 73 15.24 -0.18 18.33
C LEU A 73 15.61 0.86 17.26
N TRP A 74 15.28 0.59 16.00
CA TRP A 74 15.51 1.48 14.88
C TRP A 74 14.68 2.77 14.94
N GLN A 75 13.46 2.70 15.50
CA GLN A 75 12.60 3.84 15.79
C GLN A 75 13.23 4.85 16.74
N TRP A 76 13.87 4.33 17.78
CA TRP A 76 14.54 5.17 18.78
C TRP A 76 15.71 5.95 18.18
N TRP A 77 16.36 5.36 17.17
CA TRP A 77 17.52 5.95 16.49
C TRP A 77 17.16 6.83 15.27
N LYS A 78 16.05 6.58 14.59
CA LYS A 78 15.60 7.33 13.40
C LYS A 78 14.10 7.61 13.46
N PRO A 79 13.67 8.76 13.98
CA PRO A 79 12.24 9.14 14.09
C PRO A 79 11.49 9.25 12.76
N GLY A 80 12.19 9.23 11.62
CA GLY A 80 11.62 9.26 10.26
C GLY A 80 11.65 7.91 9.53
N ALA A 81 11.95 6.79 10.23
CA ALA A 81 11.95 5.48 9.60
C ALA A 81 10.56 5.11 9.04
N SER A 82 10.55 4.32 7.99
CA SER A 82 9.32 3.76 7.42
C SER A 82 8.91 2.49 8.15
N PHE A 83 7.59 2.25 8.28
CA PHE A 83 7.03 1.16 9.06
C PHE A 83 6.07 0.25 8.32
N GLY A 84 5.84 -0.91 8.96
CA GLY A 84 4.90 -1.91 8.55
C GLY A 84 5.32 -2.64 7.29
N VAL A 85 4.51 -3.62 6.91
CA VAL A 85 4.73 -4.49 5.75
C VAL A 85 4.83 -3.72 4.43
N ALA A 86 4.26 -2.53 4.37
CA ALA A 86 4.28 -1.63 3.22
C ALA A 86 5.38 -0.55 3.29
N ASN A 87 6.17 -0.52 4.38
CA ASN A 87 7.31 0.37 4.55
C ASN A 87 7.00 1.87 4.33
N MET A 88 5.86 2.32 4.85
CA MET A 88 5.38 3.69 4.69
C MET A 88 6.12 4.68 5.60
N HIS A 89 6.52 5.83 5.06
CA HIS A 89 7.09 6.92 5.83
C HIS A 89 6.02 7.68 6.62
N ARG A 90 6.39 8.19 7.81
CA ARG A 90 5.49 8.91 8.69
C ARG A 90 4.80 10.09 8.01
N VAL A 91 5.54 10.90 7.24
CA VAL A 91 4.97 12.07 6.54
C VAL A 91 3.88 11.64 5.56
N THR A 92 4.12 10.58 4.78
CA THR A 92 3.15 10.02 3.84
C THR A 92 1.92 9.49 4.57
N PHE A 93 2.13 8.72 5.66
CA PHE A 93 1.02 8.23 6.47
C PHE A 93 0.16 9.35 7.03
N GLU A 94 0.75 10.41 7.59
CA GLU A 94 -0.01 11.53 8.15
C GLU A 94 -0.79 12.31 7.08
N GLN A 95 -0.34 12.31 5.83
CA GLN A 95 -1.11 12.87 4.71
C GLN A 95 -2.33 11.99 4.40
N VAL A 96 -2.13 10.67 4.26
CA VAL A 96 -3.21 9.70 4.04
C VAL A 96 -4.20 9.74 5.20
N ARG A 97 -3.71 9.69 6.44
CA ARG A 97 -4.55 9.74 7.64
C ARG A 97 -5.48 10.95 7.67
N ARG A 98 -4.95 12.14 7.39
CA ARG A 98 -5.75 13.38 7.34
C ARG A 98 -6.75 13.38 6.21
N ARG A 99 -6.34 12.89 5.02
CA ARG A 99 -7.20 12.89 3.83
C ARG A 99 -8.40 11.96 3.97
N TYR A 100 -8.19 10.79 4.58
CA TYR A 100 -9.21 9.74 4.70
C TYR A 100 -9.83 9.63 6.11
N GLY A 101 -9.46 10.51 7.05
CA GLY A 101 -10.02 10.53 8.39
C GLY A 101 -9.69 9.31 9.23
N LEU A 102 -8.52 8.67 9.00
CA LEU A 102 -8.13 7.46 9.73
C LEU A 102 -7.88 7.80 11.22
N SER A 103 -8.43 6.98 12.11
CA SER A 103 -8.30 7.15 13.57
C SER A 103 -6.98 6.59 14.11
N GLN A 104 -6.41 5.61 13.42
CA GLN A 104 -5.19 4.91 13.80
C GLN A 104 -3.98 5.84 13.75
N ARG A 105 -2.94 5.46 14.51
CA ARG A 105 -1.68 6.19 14.61
C ARG A 105 -0.61 5.55 13.73
N TRP A 106 0.42 6.32 13.41
CA TRP A 106 1.54 5.82 12.61
C TRP A 106 2.21 4.57 13.17
N HIS A 107 2.25 4.39 14.51
CA HIS A 107 2.81 3.19 15.15
C HIS A 107 1.99 1.93 14.87
N ASP A 108 0.70 2.07 14.62
CA ASP A 108 -0.20 0.95 14.34
C ASP A 108 0.15 0.24 13.03
N LEU A 109 0.78 0.95 12.07
CA LEU A 109 1.30 0.35 10.82
C LEU A 109 2.28 -0.82 11.08
N ARG A 110 2.99 -0.82 12.21
CA ARG A 110 3.92 -1.89 12.58
C ARG A 110 3.19 -3.11 13.12
N ASP A 111 2.18 -2.86 13.94
CA ASP A 111 1.53 -3.89 14.74
C ASP A 111 0.29 -4.48 14.02
N ASP A 112 -0.24 -3.77 13.01
CA ASP A 112 -1.38 -4.18 12.18
C ASP A 112 -1.01 -4.19 10.68
N PRO A 113 -0.66 -5.37 10.13
CA PRO A 113 -0.37 -5.52 8.71
C PRO A 113 -1.55 -5.19 7.79
N ALA A 114 -2.80 -5.47 8.22
CA ALA A 114 -3.97 -5.17 7.42
C ALA A 114 -4.15 -3.67 7.26
N PHE A 115 -4.01 -2.94 8.35
CA PHE A 115 -4.06 -1.50 8.34
C PHE A 115 -2.91 -0.89 7.51
N ALA A 116 -1.69 -1.42 7.62
CA ALA A 116 -0.56 -0.96 6.81
C ALA A 116 -0.80 -1.14 5.30
N ILE A 117 -1.40 -2.27 4.90
CA ILE A 117 -1.76 -2.56 3.51
C ILE A 117 -2.87 -1.61 3.04
N HIS A 118 -3.89 -1.37 3.87
CA HIS A 118 -4.96 -0.44 3.55
C HIS A 118 -4.43 0.99 3.36
N ALA A 119 -3.59 1.48 4.27
CA ALA A 119 -2.95 2.78 4.15
C ALA A 119 -2.09 2.91 2.87
N ALA A 120 -1.38 1.83 2.49
CA ALA A 120 -0.61 1.78 1.25
C ALA A 120 -1.50 1.85 0.00
N ALA A 121 -2.64 1.14 0.00
CA ALA A 121 -3.60 1.19 -1.09
C ALA A 121 -4.21 2.59 -1.25
N LEU A 122 -4.54 3.27 -0.14
CA LEU A 122 -5.02 4.66 -0.15
C LEU A 122 -3.95 5.64 -0.67
N HIS A 123 -2.68 5.44 -0.30
CA HIS A 123 -1.60 6.26 -0.86
C HIS A 123 -1.43 6.05 -2.37
N LEU A 124 -1.52 4.81 -2.85
CA LEU A 124 -1.49 4.51 -4.28
C LEU A 124 -2.67 5.15 -5.03
N LYS A 125 -3.86 5.17 -4.41
CA LYS A 125 -5.02 5.91 -4.93
C LYS A 125 -4.73 7.41 -5.07
N ASP A 126 -4.11 8.04 -4.06
CA ASP A 126 -3.74 9.45 -4.13
C ASP A 126 -2.78 9.73 -5.29
N LEU A 127 -1.77 8.88 -5.45
CA LEU A 127 -0.84 8.97 -6.57
C LEU A 127 -1.54 8.80 -7.91
N ASP A 128 -2.49 7.87 -8.00
CA ASP A 128 -3.25 7.58 -9.20
C ASP A 128 -4.14 8.75 -9.62
N GLN A 129 -4.80 9.40 -8.67
CA GLN A 129 -5.62 10.60 -8.91
C GLN A 129 -4.81 11.79 -9.40
N ASN A 130 -3.54 11.89 -9.00
CA ASN A 130 -2.64 12.97 -9.40
C ASN A 130 -1.86 12.64 -10.69
N LEU A 131 -1.89 11.38 -11.15
CA LEU A 131 -1.19 10.99 -12.38
C LEU A 131 -2.04 11.35 -13.61
N PRO A 132 -1.51 12.15 -14.55
CA PRO A 132 -2.22 12.48 -15.79
C PRO A 132 -2.62 11.23 -16.59
N GLU A 133 -3.81 11.25 -17.20
CA GLU A 133 -4.26 10.17 -18.11
C GLU A 133 -3.29 9.99 -19.29
N ARG A 134 -2.81 11.10 -19.85
CA ARG A 134 -1.81 11.10 -20.92
C ARG A 134 -0.41 11.27 -20.33
N HIS A 135 0.40 10.26 -20.49
CA HIS A 135 1.80 10.27 -20.09
C HIS A 135 2.67 9.60 -21.16
N VAL A 136 3.98 9.81 -21.09
CA VAL A 136 4.92 9.20 -22.02
C VAL A 136 4.94 7.69 -21.83
N ARG A 137 4.67 6.92 -22.91
CA ARG A 137 4.46 5.46 -22.90
C ARG A 137 5.72 4.60 -22.57
N ARG A 138 6.81 5.19 -22.06
CA ARG A 138 8.00 4.45 -21.67
C ARG A 138 7.81 3.62 -20.39
N LEU A 139 6.88 4.03 -19.55
CA LEU A 139 6.51 3.38 -18.30
C LEU A 139 5.00 3.14 -18.29
N SER A 140 4.56 2.00 -17.78
CA SER A 140 3.14 1.75 -17.56
C SER A 140 2.62 2.60 -16.40
N ARG A 141 1.28 2.72 -16.27
CA ARG A 141 0.65 3.41 -15.14
C ARG A 141 1.08 2.80 -13.81
N ASP A 142 1.04 1.47 -13.67
CA ASP A 142 1.49 0.76 -12.47
C ASP A 142 2.95 1.05 -12.12
N GLU A 143 3.83 1.13 -13.13
CA GLU A 143 5.25 1.43 -12.93
C GLU A 143 5.46 2.87 -12.45
N LEU A 144 4.68 3.82 -12.97
CA LEU A 144 4.71 5.21 -12.51
C LEU A 144 4.21 5.31 -11.07
N LEU A 145 3.11 4.64 -10.73
CA LEU A 145 2.58 4.60 -9.36
C LEU A 145 3.55 3.96 -8.38
N ALA A 146 4.18 2.85 -8.75
CA ALA A 146 5.21 2.20 -7.94
C ALA A 146 6.44 3.11 -7.73
N LEU A 147 6.86 3.84 -8.76
CA LEU A 147 7.93 4.84 -8.64
C LEU A 147 7.49 6.03 -7.77
N GLY A 148 6.23 6.45 -7.85
CA GLY A 148 5.65 7.47 -6.98
C GLY A 148 5.66 7.04 -5.52
N TYR A 149 5.30 5.79 -5.25
CA TYR A 149 5.35 5.19 -3.92
C TYR A 149 6.76 5.23 -3.32
N ASN A 150 7.78 4.88 -4.11
CA ASN A 150 9.18 4.85 -3.67
C ASN A 150 9.86 6.22 -3.61
N ALA A 151 9.63 7.08 -4.61
CA ALA A 151 10.39 8.31 -4.82
C ALA A 151 9.56 9.59 -4.62
N GLY A 152 8.27 9.45 -4.31
CA GLY A 152 7.33 10.54 -4.11
C GLY A 152 6.68 11.04 -5.40
N GLU A 153 5.52 11.68 -5.25
CA GLU A 153 4.66 12.17 -6.31
C GLU A 153 5.37 13.09 -7.30
N ARG A 154 6.17 14.03 -6.82
CA ARG A 154 6.92 14.97 -7.68
C ARG A 154 7.80 14.24 -8.70
N ASN A 155 8.49 13.19 -8.27
CA ASN A 155 9.33 12.37 -9.15
C ASN A 155 8.47 11.53 -10.11
N MET A 156 7.36 10.96 -9.64
CA MET A 156 6.39 10.25 -10.49
C MET A 156 5.92 11.14 -11.64
N LEU A 157 5.51 12.37 -11.35
CA LEU A 157 5.06 13.33 -12.36
C LEU A 157 6.18 13.72 -13.32
N ALA A 158 7.44 13.82 -12.86
CA ALA A 158 8.58 14.06 -13.74
C ALA A 158 8.79 12.88 -14.70
N PHE A 159 8.73 11.64 -14.20
CA PHE A 159 8.84 10.43 -15.02
C PHE A 159 7.68 10.32 -16.02
N ALA A 160 6.47 10.67 -15.62
CA ALA A 160 5.29 10.71 -16.50
C ALA A 160 5.46 11.68 -17.66
N ARG A 161 6.19 12.79 -17.47
CA ARG A 161 6.56 13.75 -18.52
C ARG A 161 7.77 13.33 -19.36
N GLY A 162 8.40 12.18 -19.07
CA GLY A 162 9.50 11.63 -19.85
C GLY A 162 10.89 11.86 -19.27
N VAL A 163 11.02 12.43 -18.08
CA VAL A 163 12.31 12.49 -17.37
C VAL A 163 12.78 11.06 -17.07
N PRO A 164 13.98 10.64 -17.45
CA PRO A 164 14.43 9.28 -17.21
C PRO A 164 14.68 9.03 -15.72
N PRO A 165 14.24 7.86 -15.18
CA PRO A 165 14.53 7.49 -13.81
C PRO A 165 16.03 7.41 -13.53
N GLY A 166 16.48 7.96 -12.40
CA GLY A 166 17.86 7.85 -11.92
C GLY A 166 18.23 6.41 -11.48
N PRO A 167 19.47 6.13 -11.10
CA PRO A 167 19.95 4.77 -10.80
C PRO A 167 19.12 4.05 -9.72
N MET A 168 18.75 4.73 -8.64
CA MET A 168 17.93 4.16 -7.56
C MET A 168 16.51 3.82 -8.03
N ALA A 169 15.85 4.71 -8.75
CA ALA A 169 14.53 4.49 -9.29
C ALA A 169 14.53 3.37 -10.34
N ARG A 170 15.57 3.27 -11.18
CA ARG A 170 15.74 2.13 -12.11
C ARG A 170 15.92 0.80 -11.38
N SER A 171 16.69 0.79 -10.29
CA SER A 171 16.87 -0.41 -9.47
C SER A 171 15.56 -0.85 -8.83
N TYR A 172 14.79 0.09 -8.29
CA TYR A 172 13.46 -0.16 -7.74
C TYR A 172 12.50 -0.74 -8.80
N LEU A 173 12.44 -0.11 -9.97
CA LEU A 173 11.60 -0.54 -11.08
C LEU A 173 11.97 -1.95 -11.59
N ARG A 174 13.26 -2.27 -11.68
CA ARG A 174 13.70 -3.61 -12.07
C ARG A 174 13.20 -4.69 -11.11
N ARG A 175 13.30 -4.44 -9.79
CA ARG A 175 12.74 -5.37 -8.77
C ARG A 175 11.23 -5.46 -8.86
N PHE A 176 10.54 -4.33 -9.01
CA PHE A 176 9.08 -4.29 -9.18
C PHE A 176 8.63 -5.17 -10.34
N ARG A 177 9.28 -5.07 -11.49
CA ARG A 177 9.01 -5.93 -12.66
C ARG A 177 9.26 -7.40 -12.35
N ALA A 178 10.35 -7.72 -11.67
CA ALA A 178 10.70 -9.09 -11.30
C ALA A 178 9.70 -9.72 -10.32
N HIS A 179 9.08 -8.93 -9.46
CA HIS A 179 8.11 -9.42 -8.48
C HIS A 179 6.68 -9.59 -9.02
N ARG A 180 6.36 -9.05 -10.21
CA ARG A 180 5.00 -9.02 -10.75
C ARG A 180 4.39 -10.43 -10.94
N SER A 181 5.15 -11.39 -11.44
CA SER A 181 4.67 -12.77 -11.61
C SER A 181 4.38 -13.44 -10.27
N ARG A 182 5.28 -13.26 -9.29
CA ARG A 182 5.09 -13.79 -7.92
C ARG A 182 3.87 -13.19 -7.25
N ALA A 183 3.64 -11.89 -7.42
CA ALA A 183 2.45 -11.19 -6.92
C ALA A 183 1.16 -11.74 -7.56
N ALA A 184 1.16 -11.98 -8.86
CA ALA A 184 0.02 -12.57 -9.57
C ALA A 184 -0.29 -13.98 -9.06
N THR A 185 0.72 -14.83 -8.87
CA THR A 185 0.54 -16.17 -8.30
C THR A 185 -0.06 -16.12 -6.88
N ALA A 186 0.45 -15.22 -6.02
CA ALA A 186 -0.06 -15.07 -4.67
C ALA A 186 -1.55 -14.69 -4.64
N LEU A 187 -1.97 -13.78 -5.52
CA LEU A 187 -3.38 -13.37 -5.63
C LEU A 187 -4.27 -14.49 -6.17
N ALA A 188 -3.82 -15.23 -7.19
CA ALA A 188 -4.57 -16.35 -7.75
C ALA A 188 -4.83 -17.46 -6.71
N SER A 189 -3.82 -17.76 -5.88
CA SER A 189 -3.95 -18.76 -4.81
C SER A 189 -4.97 -18.36 -3.72
N SER A 190 -5.20 -17.07 -3.51
CA SER A 190 -6.18 -16.59 -2.54
C SER A 190 -7.63 -16.60 -3.07
N GLY A 191 -7.83 -16.49 -4.38
CA GLY A 191 -9.14 -16.58 -5.03
C GLY A 191 -9.74 -17.99 -4.97
N GLY A 192 -8.93 -19.02 -5.22
CA GLY A 192 -9.37 -20.42 -5.20
C GLY A 192 -9.84 -20.93 -3.83
N HIS A 193 -9.56 -20.23 -2.74
CA HIS A 193 -10.04 -20.60 -1.39
C HIS A 193 -11.46 -20.07 -1.11
N ARG A 194 -11.94 -19.07 -1.83
CA ARG A 194 -13.32 -18.56 -1.68
C ARG A 194 -14.34 -19.49 -2.33
N ASP A 195 -14.04 -19.99 -3.52
CA ASP A 195 -14.95 -20.87 -4.27
C ASP A 195 -15.13 -22.25 -3.62
N ALA A 196 -14.17 -22.70 -2.81
CA ALA A 196 -14.22 -23.95 -2.08
C ALA A 196 -14.98 -23.88 -0.73
N ALA A 197 -15.32 -22.70 -0.24
CA ALA A 197 -16.04 -22.49 1.02
C ALA A 197 -17.56 -22.23 0.81
N GLU A 198 -17.98 -21.99 -0.44
CA GLU A 198 -19.39 -21.74 -0.81
C GLU A 198 -20.05 -22.92 -1.56
N GLY A 199 -19.36 -24.06 -1.72
CA GLY A 199 -19.87 -25.29 -2.31
C GLY A 199 -20.05 -26.39 -1.25
#